data_eab32759f7f243a79c08df0997d97340
#
_entry.id   eab32759f7f243a79c08df0997d97340
#
_cell.length_a   1.000
_cell.length_b   1.000
_cell.length_c   1.000
_cell.angle_alpha   90.00
_cell.angle_beta   90.00
_cell.angle_gamma   90.00
#
_symmetry.space_group_name_H-M   'P 1'
#
loop_
_entity.id
_entity.type
_entity.pdbx_description
1 polymer ?
#
loop_
_entity_poly.entity_id
_entity_poly.type
_entity_poly.pdbx_seq_one_letter_code
_entity_poly.pdbx_strand_id
1 'polypeptide(L)'
;MNLIILSRNPALYSTDALVQAAIARGHSVRVVDYLRCYMNITSSKPRIYLEGEELKADAIIPRIAVQHTAYGNAVVRQFEMMGVLTLNDSVAISRSRDKLRSLQLLAKKGIGLPVTGFAHSIDATTELISMCGGAPLVVKLLQGTQGMGVVLAETKKAAESV
;
A
#
# COMPACT_ATOMS: atom_id res chain seq x y z
N MET A 1 23.81 -3.27 -10.31
CA MET A 1 22.41 -3.56 -10.64
C MET A 1 21.75 -2.27 -11.11
N ASN A 2 20.83 -2.38 -12.07
CA ASN A 2 19.98 -1.26 -12.49
C ASN A 2 18.72 -1.25 -11.64
N LEU A 3 18.55 -0.23 -10.81
CA LEU A 3 17.40 -0.08 -9.91
C LEU A 3 16.44 0.98 -10.42
N ILE A 4 15.15 0.72 -10.32
CA ILE A 4 14.12 1.74 -10.53
C ILE A 4 13.39 1.97 -9.20
N ILE A 5 13.32 3.24 -8.77
CA ILE A 5 12.46 3.66 -7.68
C ILE A 5 11.20 4.25 -8.29
N LEU A 6 10.07 3.57 -8.07
CA LEU A 6 8.77 4.04 -8.54
C LEU A 6 8.23 5.11 -7.60
N SER A 7 8.47 6.38 -7.92
CA SER A 7 8.05 7.52 -7.11
C SER A 7 7.65 8.69 -7.99
N ARG A 8 6.58 9.40 -7.62
CA ARG A 8 6.11 10.59 -8.35
C ARG A 8 6.92 11.85 -8.06
N ASN A 9 7.66 11.85 -6.97
CA ASN A 9 8.46 13.01 -6.59
C ASN A 9 9.86 12.58 -6.12
N PRO A 10 10.90 12.83 -6.95
CA PRO A 10 12.27 12.49 -6.59
C PRO A 10 12.83 13.34 -5.44
N ALA A 11 12.25 14.53 -5.20
CA ALA A 11 12.73 15.45 -4.15
C ALA A 11 12.21 15.09 -2.73
N LEU A 12 11.36 14.07 -2.58
CA LEU A 12 10.97 13.60 -1.27
C LEU A 12 12.19 13.02 -0.54
N TYR A 13 12.39 13.44 0.72
CA TYR A 13 13.49 12.96 1.54
C TYR A 13 13.68 11.42 1.48
N SER A 14 12.58 10.67 1.63
CA SER A 14 12.65 9.21 1.60
C SER A 14 13.00 8.62 0.22
N THR A 15 12.65 9.32 -0.87
CA THR A 15 13.03 8.91 -2.22
C THR A 15 14.51 9.21 -2.47
N ASP A 16 14.96 10.42 -2.13
CA ASP A 16 16.35 10.83 -2.26
C ASP A 16 17.27 9.95 -1.40
N ALA A 17 16.92 9.69 -0.15
CA ALA A 17 17.70 8.81 0.72
C ALA A 17 17.89 7.39 0.13
N LEU A 18 16.86 6.84 -0.55
CA LEU A 18 16.98 5.56 -1.27
C LEU A 18 17.92 5.69 -2.47
N VAL A 19 17.85 6.79 -3.22
CA VAL A 19 18.75 7.06 -4.35
C VAL A 19 20.19 7.11 -3.87
N GLN A 20 20.48 7.91 -2.84
CA GLN A 20 21.84 8.05 -2.27
C GLN A 20 22.36 6.70 -1.74
N ALA A 21 21.52 5.95 -1.05
CA ALA A 21 21.89 4.62 -0.55
C ALA A 21 22.19 3.61 -1.66
N ALA A 22 21.48 3.70 -2.79
CA ALA A 22 21.73 2.83 -3.94
C ALA A 22 23.06 3.20 -4.63
N ILE A 23 23.30 4.49 -4.86
CA ILE A 23 24.55 5.01 -5.45
C ILE A 23 25.75 4.62 -4.59
N ALA A 24 25.68 4.83 -3.27
CA ALA A 24 26.74 4.48 -2.34
C ALA A 24 27.10 2.98 -2.35
N ARG A 25 26.17 2.11 -2.80
CA ARG A 25 26.39 0.67 -2.98
C ARG A 25 26.79 0.27 -4.40
N GLY A 26 27.09 1.23 -5.25
CA GLY A 26 27.54 0.99 -6.64
C GLY A 26 26.41 0.54 -7.57
N HIS A 27 25.16 0.89 -7.29
CA HIS A 27 24.04 0.60 -8.19
C HIS A 27 23.75 1.80 -9.10
N SER A 28 23.34 1.53 -10.33
CA SER A 28 22.67 2.52 -11.18
C SER A 28 21.23 2.66 -10.71
N VAL A 29 20.74 3.88 -10.53
CA VAL A 29 19.39 4.12 -10.03
C VAL A 29 18.66 5.19 -10.84
N ARG A 30 17.40 4.95 -11.16
CA ARG A 30 16.49 5.89 -11.83
C ARG A 30 15.20 6.02 -11.03
N VAL A 31 14.76 7.26 -10.79
CA VAL A 31 13.42 7.52 -10.24
C VAL A 31 12.45 7.66 -11.38
N VAL A 32 11.34 6.94 -11.31
CA VAL A 32 10.32 6.87 -12.37
C VAL A 32 8.95 7.18 -11.78
N ASP A 33 8.24 8.14 -12.38
CA ASP A 33 6.83 8.36 -12.06
C ASP A 33 6.00 7.23 -12.68
N TYR A 34 5.51 6.35 -11.81
CA TYR A 34 4.72 5.19 -12.22
C TYR A 34 3.40 5.56 -12.92
N LEU A 35 2.86 6.77 -12.73
CA LEU A 35 1.65 7.22 -13.43
C LEU A 35 1.91 7.57 -14.91
N ARG A 36 3.16 7.79 -15.27
CA ARG A 36 3.57 8.05 -16.67
C ARG A 36 3.98 6.78 -17.41
N CYS A 37 4.09 5.67 -16.69
CA CYS A 37 4.35 4.37 -17.29
C CYS A 37 3.12 3.86 -18.04
N TYR A 38 3.34 3.14 -19.13
CA TYR A 38 2.31 2.35 -19.81
C TYR A 38 2.83 0.96 -20.13
N MET A 39 1.90 0.01 -20.24
CA MET A 39 2.22 -1.41 -20.24
C MET A 39 1.76 -2.06 -21.55
N ASN A 40 2.61 -2.92 -22.10
CA ASN A 40 2.22 -3.86 -23.14
C ASN A 40 2.00 -5.23 -22.48
N ILE A 41 0.74 -5.68 -22.46
CA ILE A 41 0.33 -6.95 -21.88
C ILE A 41 0.18 -7.97 -23.01
N THR A 42 1.28 -8.64 -23.34
CA THR A 42 1.31 -9.69 -24.36
C THR A 42 1.78 -11.01 -23.75
N SER A 43 1.31 -12.10 -24.31
CA SER A 43 1.77 -13.43 -23.93
C SER A 43 3.28 -13.55 -24.12
N SER A 44 3.99 -14.05 -23.12
CA SER A 44 5.43 -14.34 -23.13
C SER A 44 6.38 -13.15 -23.17
N LYS A 45 5.92 -11.93 -23.44
CA LYS A 45 6.80 -10.74 -23.52
C LYS A 45 6.13 -9.50 -22.94
N PRO A 46 5.76 -9.48 -21.65
CA PRO A 46 5.24 -8.28 -20.99
C PRO A 46 6.32 -7.19 -20.98
N ARG A 47 5.91 -5.93 -21.19
CA ARG A 47 6.83 -4.79 -21.20
C ARG A 47 6.21 -3.57 -20.55
N ILE A 48 7.07 -2.68 -20.06
CA ILE A 48 6.71 -1.37 -19.53
C ILE A 48 7.49 -0.31 -20.28
N TYR A 49 6.82 0.80 -20.56
CA TYR A 49 7.39 1.94 -21.26
C TYR A 49 7.20 3.23 -20.48
N LEU A 50 8.14 4.14 -20.66
CA LEU A 50 8.05 5.52 -20.24
C LEU A 50 8.50 6.39 -21.44
N GLU A 51 7.64 7.28 -21.94
CA GLU A 51 7.97 8.21 -23.05
C GLU A 51 8.55 7.53 -24.30
N GLY A 52 8.06 6.34 -24.63
CA GLY A 52 8.54 5.57 -25.77
C GLY A 52 9.73 4.65 -25.48
N GLU A 53 10.40 4.82 -24.35
CA GLU A 53 11.52 3.99 -23.92
C GLU A 53 11.03 2.75 -23.16
N GLU A 54 11.52 1.56 -23.50
CA GLU A 54 11.29 0.36 -22.73
C GLU A 54 12.08 0.39 -21.42
N LEU A 55 11.39 0.28 -20.29
CA LEU A 55 12.04 0.25 -18.99
C LEU A 55 12.59 -1.15 -18.68
N LYS A 56 13.89 -1.21 -18.42
CA LYS A 56 14.61 -2.41 -18.00
C LYS A 56 15.24 -2.17 -16.63
N ALA A 57 15.07 -3.12 -15.72
CA ALA A 57 15.64 -3.06 -14.38
C ALA A 57 15.95 -4.47 -13.86
N ASP A 58 16.93 -4.56 -12.99
CA ASP A 58 17.19 -5.78 -12.22
C ASP A 58 16.27 -5.86 -10.99
N ALA A 59 15.94 -4.71 -10.42
CA ALA A 59 15.01 -4.61 -9.30
C ALA A 59 14.26 -3.27 -9.28
N ILE A 60 13.09 -3.26 -8.63
CA ILE A 60 12.33 -2.03 -8.38
C ILE A 60 12.03 -1.85 -6.89
N ILE A 61 11.96 -0.60 -6.46
CA ILE A 61 11.50 -0.20 -5.13
C ILE A 61 10.23 0.64 -5.28
N PRO A 62 9.05 0.06 -5.00
CA PRO A 62 7.78 0.78 -5.11
C PRO A 62 7.60 1.79 -3.98
N ARG A 63 7.38 3.07 -4.34
CA ARG A 63 6.98 4.16 -3.45
C ARG A 63 5.61 4.69 -3.90
N ILE A 64 4.63 3.80 -3.91
CA ILE A 64 3.29 4.08 -4.43
C ILE A 64 2.48 4.88 -3.41
N ALA A 65 1.92 6.02 -3.84
CA ALA A 65 1.01 6.81 -3.02
C ALA A 65 -0.35 6.10 -2.86
N VAL A 66 -1.01 6.31 -1.71
CA VAL A 66 -2.25 5.61 -1.35
C VAL A 66 -3.35 5.82 -2.38
N GLN A 67 -3.56 7.08 -2.81
CA GLN A 67 -4.57 7.44 -3.79
C GLN A 67 -4.36 6.84 -5.18
N HIS A 68 -3.17 6.31 -5.44
CA HIS A 68 -2.81 5.71 -6.74
C HIS A 68 -2.47 4.22 -6.62
N THR A 69 -2.89 3.57 -5.54
CA THR A 69 -2.54 2.17 -5.25
C THR A 69 -2.96 1.23 -6.38
N ALA A 70 -4.13 1.42 -6.98
CA ALA A 70 -4.63 0.52 -8.03
C ALA A 70 -3.69 0.49 -9.24
N TYR A 71 -3.38 1.64 -9.81
CA TYR A 71 -2.50 1.73 -10.99
C TYR A 71 -1.03 1.45 -10.64
N GLY A 72 -0.54 2.01 -9.53
CA GLY A 72 0.83 1.75 -9.08
C GLY A 72 1.09 0.26 -8.86
N ASN A 73 0.14 -0.45 -8.28
CA ASN A 73 0.22 -1.90 -8.11
C ASN A 73 0.16 -2.67 -9.44
N ALA A 74 -0.59 -2.18 -10.43
CA ALA A 74 -0.59 -2.77 -11.76
C ALA A 74 0.81 -2.64 -12.41
N VAL A 75 1.47 -1.50 -12.25
CA VAL A 75 2.85 -1.29 -12.72
C VAL A 75 3.83 -2.23 -12.01
N VAL A 76 3.74 -2.38 -10.67
CA VAL A 76 4.58 -3.33 -9.92
C VAL A 76 4.38 -4.75 -10.43
N ARG A 77 3.13 -5.18 -10.58
CA ARG A 77 2.78 -6.52 -11.08
C ARG A 77 3.32 -6.78 -12.49
N GLN A 78 3.33 -5.76 -13.34
CA GLN A 78 3.92 -5.89 -14.67
C GLN A 78 5.43 -6.13 -14.59
N PHE A 79 6.16 -5.46 -13.71
CA PHE A 79 7.57 -5.74 -13.46
C PHE A 79 7.78 -7.16 -12.91
N GLU A 80 6.90 -7.63 -12.02
CA GLU A 80 6.92 -9.03 -11.53
C GLU A 80 6.77 -10.03 -12.69
N MET A 81 5.83 -9.77 -13.61
CA MET A 81 5.65 -10.60 -14.81
C MET A 81 6.86 -10.59 -15.75
N MET A 82 7.65 -9.52 -15.73
CA MET A 82 8.92 -9.42 -16.46
C MET A 82 10.08 -10.12 -15.75
N GLY A 83 9.85 -10.71 -14.57
CA GLY A 83 10.87 -11.37 -13.75
C GLY A 83 11.78 -10.41 -12.97
N VAL A 84 11.40 -9.15 -12.87
CA VAL A 84 12.13 -8.12 -12.11
C VAL A 84 11.88 -8.29 -10.62
N LEU A 85 12.92 -8.24 -9.80
CA LEU A 85 12.79 -8.28 -8.35
C LEU A 85 12.03 -7.04 -7.84
N THR A 86 10.98 -7.26 -7.07
CA THR A 86 10.17 -6.17 -6.49
C THR A 86 10.25 -6.16 -4.97
N LEU A 87 10.59 -5.02 -4.39
CA LEU A 87 10.67 -4.83 -2.94
C LEU A 87 9.85 -3.59 -2.52
N ASN A 88 8.61 -3.79 -2.08
CA ASN A 88 7.80 -4.99 -1.85
C ASN A 88 7.03 -5.41 -3.12
N ASP A 89 6.51 -6.64 -3.09
CA ASP A 89 5.67 -7.16 -4.16
C ASP A 89 4.25 -6.57 -4.17
N SER A 90 3.56 -6.72 -5.31
CA SER A 90 2.22 -6.15 -5.51
C SER A 90 1.17 -6.73 -4.56
N VAL A 91 1.31 -8.00 -4.17
CA VAL A 91 0.40 -8.67 -3.22
C VAL A 91 0.61 -8.13 -1.82
N ALA A 92 1.86 -7.95 -1.39
CA ALA A 92 2.19 -7.37 -0.09
C ALA A 92 1.68 -5.92 0.01
N ILE A 93 1.86 -5.12 -1.04
CA ILE A 93 1.32 -3.77 -1.10
C ILE A 93 -0.21 -3.76 -0.99
N SER A 94 -0.90 -4.62 -1.76
CA SER A 94 -2.37 -4.73 -1.70
C SER A 94 -2.86 -5.12 -0.30
N ARG A 95 -2.21 -6.10 0.32
CA ARG A 95 -2.57 -6.59 1.66
C ARG A 95 -2.38 -5.53 2.73
N SER A 96 -1.27 -4.79 2.68
CA SER A 96 -0.97 -3.73 3.65
C SER A 96 -1.86 -2.50 3.51
N ARG A 97 -2.41 -2.25 2.32
CA ARG A 97 -3.32 -1.13 2.04
C ARG A 97 -4.76 -1.39 2.47
N ASP A 98 -5.16 -2.64 2.54
CA ASP A 98 -6.47 -3.07 3.00
C ASP A 98 -6.40 -3.36 4.51
N LYS A 99 -6.92 -2.43 5.31
CA LYS A 99 -6.87 -2.51 6.78
C LYS A 99 -7.56 -3.77 7.31
N LEU A 100 -8.72 -4.11 6.76
CA LEU A 100 -9.48 -5.27 7.20
C LEU A 100 -8.71 -6.55 6.87
N ARG A 101 -8.25 -6.68 5.64
CA ARG A 101 -7.46 -7.83 5.19
C ARG A 101 -6.16 -7.97 5.98
N SER A 102 -5.48 -6.86 6.31
CA SER A 102 -4.29 -6.87 7.16
C SER A 102 -4.59 -7.46 8.51
N LEU A 103 -5.64 -7.00 9.18
CA LEU A 103 -6.06 -7.51 10.50
C LEU A 103 -6.42 -8.99 10.44
N GLN A 104 -7.18 -9.43 9.43
CA GLN A 104 -7.54 -10.84 9.24
C GLN A 104 -6.30 -11.73 9.03
N LEU A 105 -5.30 -11.25 8.27
CA LEU A 105 -4.05 -11.98 8.04
C LEU A 105 -3.21 -12.08 9.32
N LEU A 106 -3.11 -11.01 10.10
CA LEU A 106 -2.41 -10.97 11.37
C LEU A 106 -3.08 -11.90 12.39
N ALA A 107 -4.40 -11.82 12.52
CA ALA A 107 -5.19 -12.70 13.37
C ALA A 107 -4.98 -14.18 13.01
N LYS A 108 -5.04 -14.52 11.71
CA LYS A 108 -4.76 -15.88 11.23
C LYS A 108 -3.38 -16.40 11.63
N LYS A 109 -2.41 -15.52 11.81
CA LYS A 109 -1.04 -15.85 12.25
C LYS A 109 -0.86 -15.86 13.76
N GLY A 110 -1.93 -15.67 14.53
CA GLY A 110 -1.87 -15.63 16.00
C GLY A 110 -1.16 -14.40 16.56
N ILE A 111 -0.99 -13.34 15.75
CA ILE A 111 -0.37 -12.09 16.22
C ILE A 111 -1.39 -11.35 17.06
N GLY A 112 -1.00 -10.91 18.26
CA GLY A 112 -1.86 -10.19 19.20
C GLY A 112 -2.39 -8.90 18.56
N LEU A 113 -3.72 -8.74 18.61
CA LEU A 113 -4.44 -7.59 18.08
C LEU A 113 -5.37 -7.04 19.14
N PRO A 114 -5.65 -5.73 19.15
CA PRO A 114 -6.80 -5.20 19.87
C PRO A 114 -8.08 -5.88 19.40
N VAL A 115 -9.05 -6.06 20.28
CA VAL A 115 -10.38 -6.55 19.87
C VAL A 115 -10.93 -5.59 18.82
N THR A 116 -11.25 -6.12 17.65
CA THR A 116 -11.64 -5.32 16.50
C THR A 116 -12.89 -5.91 15.86
N GLY A 117 -13.92 -5.09 15.74
CA GLY A 117 -15.15 -5.40 15.03
C GLY A 117 -15.25 -4.69 13.70
N PHE A 118 -15.94 -5.30 12.75
CA PHE A 118 -16.27 -4.70 11.47
C PHE A 118 -17.66 -5.14 11.03
N ALA A 119 -18.48 -4.19 10.58
CA ALA A 119 -19.75 -4.46 9.93
C ALA A 119 -19.95 -3.51 8.75
N HIS A 120 -20.77 -3.93 7.80
CA HIS A 120 -21.20 -3.10 6.68
C HIS A 120 -22.48 -2.33 7.00
N SER A 121 -23.40 -2.95 7.77
CA SER A 121 -24.66 -2.33 8.20
C SER A 121 -24.48 -1.53 9.49
N ILE A 122 -25.09 -0.36 9.53
CA ILE A 122 -25.21 0.45 10.74
C ILE A 122 -26.09 -0.21 11.82
N ASP A 123 -26.98 -1.12 11.43
CA ASP A 123 -27.85 -1.85 12.36
C ASP A 123 -27.07 -2.72 13.35
N ALA A 124 -25.87 -3.16 12.96
CA ALA A 124 -24.98 -3.95 13.80
C ALA A 124 -24.10 -3.13 14.76
N THR A 125 -24.25 -1.82 14.81
CA THR A 125 -23.35 -0.93 15.58
C THR A 125 -23.35 -1.24 17.06
N THR A 126 -24.53 -1.46 17.66
CA THR A 126 -24.68 -1.75 19.10
C THR A 126 -23.99 -3.05 19.47
N GLU A 127 -24.19 -4.11 18.68
CA GLU A 127 -23.56 -5.42 18.88
C GLU A 127 -22.05 -5.35 18.71
N LEU A 128 -21.57 -4.61 17.70
CA LEU A 128 -20.14 -4.37 17.47
C LEU A 128 -19.46 -3.68 18.65
N ILE A 129 -20.07 -2.63 19.18
CA ILE A 129 -19.56 -1.91 20.34
C ILE A 129 -19.46 -2.87 21.54
N SER A 130 -20.49 -3.67 21.77
CA SER A 130 -20.50 -4.67 22.85
C SER A 130 -19.43 -5.74 22.65
N MET A 131 -19.29 -6.26 21.44
CA MET A 131 -18.26 -7.26 21.07
C MET A 131 -16.84 -6.73 21.29
N CYS A 132 -16.63 -5.44 21.07
CA CYS A 132 -15.33 -4.80 21.30
C CYS A 132 -15.05 -4.46 22.77
N GLY A 133 -15.96 -4.79 23.71
CA GLY A 133 -15.80 -4.54 25.13
C GLY A 133 -16.39 -3.20 25.60
N GLY A 134 -17.13 -2.51 24.76
CA GLY A 134 -17.74 -1.22 25.09
C GLY A 134 -16.80 -0.03 24.85
N ALA A 135 -17.26 1.16 25.25
CA ALA A 135 -16.44 2.37 25.20
C ALA A 135 -15.50 2.47 26.45
N PRO A 136 -14.35 3.15 26.33
CA PRO A 136 -13.89 3.90 25.15
C PRO A 136 -13.37 3.00 24.04
N LEU A 137 -13.60 3.38 22.78
CA LEU A 137 -13.14 2.65 21.61
C LEU A 137 -12.73 3.60 20.47
N VAL A 138 -11.95 3.06 19.51
CA VAL A 138 -11.50 3.83 18.36
C VAL A 138 -12.27 3.39 17.13
N VAL A 139 -13.05 4.31 16.57
CA VAL A 139 -13.72 4.12 15.28
C VAL A 139 -12.80 4.56 14.16
N LYS A 140 -12.68 3.75 13.10
CA LYS A 140 -11.80 4.04 11.97
C LYS A 140 -12.52 3.83 10.65
N LEU A 141 -12.40 4.77 9.73
CA LEU A 141 -12.76 4.53 8.34
C LEU A 141 -11.80 3.50 7.71
N LEU A 142 -12.34 2.60 6.89
CA LEU A 142 -11.51 1.64 6.14
C LEU A 142 -10.55 2.34 5.20
N GLN A 143 -11.03 3.37 4.50
CA GLN A 143 -10.24 4.19 3.61
C GLN A 143 -9.87 5.50 4.30
N GLY A 144 -8.60 5.73 4.49
CA GLY A 144 -8.06 6.94 5.12
C GLY A 144 -6.57 6.77 5.41
N THR A 145 -5.85 7.88 5.44
CA THR A 145 -4.41 7.92 5.71
C THR A 145 -4.09 9.00 6.74
N GLN A 146 -2.94 8.87 7.41
CA GLN A 146 -2.42 9.90 8.32
C GLN A 146 -3.39 10.29 9.44
N GLY A 147 -4.17 9.34 9.95
CA GLY A 147 -5.12 9.59 11.03
C GLY A 147 -6.45 10.21 10.62
N MET A 148 -6.63 10.58 9.34
CA MET A 148 -7.93 11.05 8.86
C MET A 148 -8.96 9.92 8.93
N GLY A 149 -10.15 10.23 9.48
CA GLY A 149 -11.21 9.25 9.70
C GLY A 149 -10.90 8.29 10.87
N VAL A 150 -10.18 8.74 11.88
CA VAL A 150 -9.96 8.05 13.15
C VAL A 150 -10.56 8.88 14.27
N VAL A 151 -11.50 8.33 15.04
CA VAL A 151 -12.21 9.00 16.13
C VAL A 151 -12.09 8.17 17.40
N LEU A 152 -11.70 8.79 18.51
CA LEU A 152 -11.83 8.20 19.84
C LEU A 152 -13.26 8.47 20.34
N ALA A 153 -14.02 7.43 20.52
CA ALA A 153 -15.37 7.49 21.11
C ALA A 153 -15.29 7.09 22.58
N GLU A 154 -15.40 8.08 23.46
CA GLU A 154 -15.30 7.87 24.91
C GLU A 154 -16.57 7.27 25.51
N THR A 155 -17.71 7.38 24.82
CA THR A 155 -19.00 6.85 25.25
C THR A 155 -19.65 6.03 24.14
N LYS A 156 -20.55 5.11 24.54
CA LYS A 156 -21.34 4.32 23.59
C LYS A 156 -22.12 5.22 22.62
N LYS A 157 -22.75 6.29 23.14
CA LYS A 157 -23.52 7.25 22.34
C LYS A 157 -22.64 7.98 21.31
N ALA A 158 -21.41 8.32 21.67
CA ALA A 158 -20.45 8.91 20.73
C ALA A 158 -20.06 7.91 19.63
N ALA A 159 -19.84 6.64 19.99
CA ALA A 159 -19.53 5.59 19.03
C ALA A 159 -20.67 5.30 18.03
N GLU A 160 -21.92 5.39 18.50
CA GLU A 160 -23.12 5.20 17.68
C GLU A 160 -23.38 6.39 16.73
N SER A 161 -22.76 7.56 16.99
CA SER A 161 -22.97 8.79 16.23
C SER A 161 -21.94 8.99 15.10
N VAL A 162 -20.89 8.17 15.05
CA VAL A 162 -19.79 8.24 14.06
C VAL A 162 -20.05 7.30 12.89
#